data_a35b00d81932f96857cf4194b25c0ee5
#
_entry.id   a35b00d81932f96857cf4194b25c0ee5
#
_cell.length_a   1.000
_cell.length_b   1.000
_cell.length_c   1.000
_cell.angle_alpha   90.00
_cell.angle_beta   90.00
_cell.angle_gamma   90.00
#
_symmetry.space_group_name_H-M   'P 1'
#
loop_
_entity.id
_entity.type
_entity.pdbx_description
1 polymer ?
#
loop_
_entity_poly.entity_id
_entity_poly.type
_entity_poly.pdbx_seq_one_letter_code
_entity_poly.pdbx_strand_id
1 'polypeptide(L)'
;MQIEVFTQSAIKITTTKNIYFDPYQIKNKYHDADYVFITHDHYDHYDEESLRNILKETTIIITPECLEDRVKNITKNYITVLPEKSYSVGELSFETISSYNNDKPFHPKEKLYVGYKLKIEDKYFYIMGDTDVTNEALKVKCDICFVPIGGTYTMNVKEAADYINTISPKLAIPIHYGSIVGDINLYKEFIELINPSIKVEAYIK
;
A
#
# COMPACT_ATOMS: atom_id res chain seq x y z
N MET A 1 10.37 12.75 -8.96
CA MET A 1 9.58 11.64 -8.41
C MET A 1 8.62 11.11 -9.46
N GLN A 2 8.57 9.77 -9.64
CA GLN A 2 7.64 9.08 -10.53
C GLN A 2 6.85 8.05 -9.70
N ILE A 3 5.56 7.91 -9.99
CA ILE A 3 4.68 6.91 -9.37
C ILE A 3 4.19 5.97 -10.47
N GLU A 4 4.25 4.68 -10.21
CA GLU A 4 3.70 3.62 -11.06
C GLU A 4 2.82 2.71 -10.20
N VAL A 5 1.67 2.31 -10.72
CA VAL A 5 0.83 1.26 -10.14
C VAL A 5 0.67 0.17 -11.21
N PHE A 6 1.15 -1.03 -10.92
CA PHE A 6 1.13 -2.14 -11.89
C PHE A 6 -0.24 -2.79 -11.95
N THR A 7 -0.66 -3.39 -10.84
CA THR A 7 -1.98 -4.02 -10.68
C THR A 7 -2.28 -4.17 -9.19
N GLN A 8 -3.54 -4.30 -8.81
CA GLN A 8 -3.99 -4.42 -7.43
C GLN A 8 -3.38 -3.30 -6.56
N SER A 9 -2.52 -3.67 -5.59
CA SER A 9 -1.81 -2.75 -4.69
C SER A 9 -0.31 -2.66 -4.99
N ALA A 10 0.14 -3.19 -6.14
CA ALA A 10 1.55 -3.17 -6.51
C ALA A 10 1.98 -1.77 -6.98
N ILE A 11 2.74 -1.08 -6.15
CA ILE A 11 3.16 0.32 -6.37
C ILE A 11 4.68 0.40 -6.44
N LYS A 12 5.18 1.25 -7.33
CA LYS A 12 6.58 1.70 -7.34
C LYS A 12 6.63 3.22 -7.26
N ILE A 13 7.45 3.74 -6.34
CA ILE A 13 7.78 5.16 -6.23
C ILE A 13 9.27 5.31 -6.51
N THR A 14 9.61 6.02 -7.58
CA THR A 14 10.99 6.29 -7.99
C THR A 14 11.36 7.74 -7.69
N THR A 15 12.45 7.90 -6.94
CA THR A 15 13.14 9.17 -6.68
C THR A 15 14.63 8.98 -6.96
N THR A 16 15.52 9.30 -6.02
CA THR A 16 16.90 8.79 -5.97
C THR A 16 16.94 7.31 -5.58
N LYS A 17 15.83 6.78 -5.06
CA LYS A 17 15.60 5.40 -4.64
C LYS A 17 14.37 4.84 -5.33
N ASN A 18 14.38 3.52 -5.55
CA ASN A 18 13.21 2.76 -5.98
C ASN A 18 12.57 2.08 -4.77
N ILE A 19 11.36 2.50 -4.44
CA ILE A 19 10.58 2.01 -3.29
C ILE A 19 9.36 1.27 -3.84
N TYR A 20 9.23 0.00 -3.51
CA TYR A 20 8.11 -0.82 -3.92
C TYR A 20 7.18 -1.10 -2.73
N PHE A 21 5.88 -1.22 -3.02
CA PHE A 21 4.87 -1.67 -2.07
C PHE A 21 4.08 -2.81 -2.70
N ASP A 22 3.87 -3.87 -1.92
CA ASP A 22 3.05 -5.02 -2.27
C ASP A 22 3.27 -5.52 -3.71
N PRO A 23 4.51 -5.88 -4.10
CA PRO A 23 4.84 -6.25 -5.48
C PRO A 23 4.07 -7.51 -5.88
N TYR A 24 3.24 -7.38 -6.92
CA TYR A 24 2.40 -8.45 -7.46
C TYR A 24 2.39 -8.44 -8.98
N GLN A 25 2.51 -9.63 -9.59
CA GLN A 25 2.54 -9.84 -11.05
C GLN A 25 3.57 -8.98 -11.80
N ILE A 26 4.67 -8.62 -11.17
CA ILE A 26 5.78 -7.91 -11.81
C ILE A 26 6.66 -8.92 -12.55
N LYS A 27 6.48 -9.00 -13.87
CA LYS A 27 7.18 -9.97 -14.74
C LYS A 27 8.57 -9.52 -15.17
N ASN A 28 8.80 -8.21 -15.25
CA ASN A 28 10.08 -7.67 -15.66
C ASN A 28 11.13 -7.81 -14.57
N LYS A 29 12.32 -8.26 -14.95
CA LYS A 29 13.47 -8.41 -14.04
C LYS A 29 14.18 -7.08 -13.88
N TYR A 30 13.67 -6.22 -12.99
CA TYR A 30 14.22 -4.89 -12.73
C TYR A 30 15.48 -4.95 -11.87
N HIS A 31 15.51 -5.77 -10.81
CA HIS A 31 16.60 -5.88 -9.83
C HIS A 31 17.11 -4.51 -9.34
N ASP A 32 16.18 -3.59 -9.09
CA ASP A 32 16.47 -2.19 -8.81
C ASP A 32 15.87 -1.67 -7.50
N ALA A 33 15.11 -2.50 -6.77
CA ALA A 33 14.47 -2.10 -5.52
C ALA A 33 15.52 -1.73 -4.46
N ASP A 34 15.41 -0.54 -3.88
CA ASP A 34 16.16 -0.16 -2.68
C ASP A 34 15.40 -0.62 -1.42
N TYR A 35 14.09 -0.40 -1.42
CA TYR A 35 13.18 -0.79 -0.33
C TYR A 35 11.95 -1.47 -0.88
N VAL A 36 11.48 -2.48 -0.16
CA VAL A 36 10.20 -3.15 -0.43
C VAL A 36 9.39 -3.18 0.84
N PHE A 37 8.19 -2.61 0.80
CA PHE A 37 7.22 -2.60 1.90
C PHE A 37 6.11 -3.60 1.59
N ILE A 38 5.81 -4.50 2.53
CA ILE A 38 4.73 -5.47 2.42
C ILE A 38 3.70 -5.15 3.50
N THR A 39 2.44 -5.02 3.13
CA THR A 39 1.37 -4.67 4.08
C THR A 39 0.84 -5.89 4.84
N HIS A 40 0.74 -7.05 4.18
CA HIS A 40 0.21 -8.28 4.76
C HIS A 40 0.56 -9.53 3.92
N ASP A 41 0.13 -10.72 4.38
CA ASP A 41 0.59 -12.01 3.88
C ASP A 41 -0.28 -12.65 2.78
N HIS A 42 -1.27 -11.94 2.23
CA HIS A 42 -2.04 -12.43 1.11
C HIS A 42 -1.21 -12.48 -0.18
N TYR A 43 -1.57 -13.40 -1.08
CA TYR A 43 -0.78 -13.73 -2.26
C TYR A 43 -0.66 -12.58 -3.27
N ASP A 44 -1.60 -11.65 -3.28
CA ASP A 44 -1.62 -10.48 -4.15
C ASP A 44 -0.90 -9.24 -3.56
N HIS A 45 -0.29 -9.40 -2.37
CA HIS A 45 0.57 -8.43 -1.70
C HIS A 45 1.97 -8.98 -1.42
N TYR A 46 2.08 -10.31 -1.27
CA TYR A 46 3.34 -11.01 -1.10
C TYR A 46 3.51 -12.07 -2.20
N ASP A 47 4.02 -11.67 -3.35
CA ASP A 47 4.31 -12.54 -4.48
C ASP A 47 5.82 -12.77 -4.62
N GLU A 48 6.26 -13.99 -4.33
CA GLU A 48 7.70 -14.33 -4.36
C GLU A 48 8.33 -14.21 -5.74
N GLU A 49 7.58 -14.43 -6.82
CA GLU A 49 8.09 -14.25 -8.18
C GLU A 49 8.36 -12.77 -8.45
N SER A 50 7.42 -11.90 -8.12
CA SER A 50 7.60 -10.45 -8.22
C SER A 50 8.75 -9.96 -7.35
N LEU A 51 8.86 -10.46 -6.11
CA LEU A 51 10.00 -10.13 -5.23
C LEU A 51 11.33 -10.51 -5.90
N ARG A 52 11.48 -11.73 -6.41
CA ARG A 52 12.71 -12.18 -7.11
C ARG A 52 13.04 -11.31 -8.33
N ASN A 53 12.05 -10.76 -9.01
CA ASN A 53 12.24 -9.93 -10.19
C ASN A 53 12.69 -8.49 -9.86
N ILE A 54 12.41 -7.99 -8.66
CA ILE A 54 12.76 -6.61 -8.28
C ILE A 54 13.93 -6.51 -7.31
N LEU A 55 14.20 -7.56 -6.51
CA LEU A 55 15.25 -7.54 -5.50
C LEU A 55 16.64 -7.48 -6.10
N LYS A 56 17.52 -6.70 -5.47
CA LYS A 56 18.97 -6.72 -5.59
C LYS A 56 19.58 -7.07 -4.23
N GLU A 57 20.87 -7.38 -4.18
CA GLU A 57 21.55 -7.83 -2.96
C GLU A 57 21.39 -6.86 -1.77
N THR A 58 21.31 -5.56 -2.06
CA THR A 58 21.25 -4.50 -1.04
C THR A 58 19.81 -4.09 -0.67
N THR A 59 18.79 -4.69 -1.28
CA THR A 59 17.37 -4.36 -0.99
C THR A 59 17.03 -4.67 0.46
N ILE A 60 16.33 -3.76 1.13
CA ILE A 60 15.76 -4.00 2.46
C ILE A 60 14.26 -4.25 2.33
N ILE A 61 13.78 -5.38 2.85
CA ILE A 61 12.34 -5.70 2.93
C ILE A 61 11.81 -5.27 4.29
N ILE A 62 10.70 -4.53 4.30
CA ILE A 62 9.95 -4.10 5.48
C ILE A 62 8.61 -4.84 5.46
N THR A 63 8.30 -5.59 6.51
CA THR A 63 7.17 -6.52 6.50
C THR A 63 6.57 -6.71 7.89
N PRO A 64 5.27 -7.02 8.03
CA PRO A 64 4.72 -7.45 9.33
C PRO A 64 5.33 -8.78 9.78
N GLU A 65 5.32 -9.02 11.10
CA GLU A 65 5.93 -10.21 11.72
C GLU A 65 5.40 -11.53 11.16
N CYS A 66 4.14 -11.60 10.73
CA CYS A 66 3.54 -12.81 10.17
C CYS A 66 4.25 -13.34 8.91
N LEU A 67 5.04 -12.51 8.23
CA LEU A 67 5.80 -12.88 7.04
C LEU A 67 7.28 -13.16 7.31
N GLU A 68 7.76 -13.03 8.55
CA GLU A 68 9.19 -13.16 8.86
C GLU A 68 9.76 -14.48 8.36
N ASP A 69 9.10 -15.60 8.63
CA ASP A 69 9.56 -16.94 8.23
C ASP A 69 9.63 -17.12 6.70
N ARG A 70 8.80 -16.42 5.94
CA ARG A 70 8.83 -16.44 4.48
C ARG A 70 9.94 -15.56 3.93
N VAL A 71 10.05 -14.33 4.46
CA VAL A 71 11.03 -13.32 3.98
C VAL A 71 12.47 -13.76 4.26
N LYS A 72 12.77 -14.34 5.43
CA LYS A 72 14.12 -14.82 5.77
C LYS A 72 14.65 -15.92 4.83
N ASN A 73 13.77 -16.61 4.12
CA ASN A 73 14.16 -17.57 3.09
C ASN A 73 14.54 -16.90 1.76
N ILE A 74 14.22 -15.60 1.58
CA ILE A 74 14.50 -14.85 0.37
C ILE A 74 15.73 -13.96 0.57
N THR A 75 15.83 -13.26 1.70
CA THR A 75 16.91 -12.32 1.99
C THR A 75 17.23 -12.28 3.48
N LYS A 76 18.47 -11.84 3.80
CA LYS A 76 18.87 -11.51 5.18
C LYS A 76 18.66 -10.04 5.51
N ASN A 77 18.37 -9.21 4.51
CA ASN A 77 18.18 -7.77 4.67
C ASN A 77 16.68 -7.47 4.81
N TYR A 78 16.13 -7.70 5.99
CA TYR A 78 14.73 -7.37 6.29
C TYR A 78 14.58 -6.83 7.70
N ILE A 79 13.48 -6.15 7.95
CA ILE A 79 12.98 -5.81 9.27
C ILE A 79 11.52 -6.18 9.39
N THR A 80 11.12 -6.64 10.57
CA THR A 80 9.71 -6.83 10.91
C THR A 80 9.15 -5.62 11.61
N VAL A 81 7.86 -5.36 11.38
CA VAL A 81 7.15 -4.22 11.95
C VAL A 81 5.84 -4.64 12.62
N LEU A 82 5.43 -3.89 13.61
CA LEU A 82 4.14 -3.99 14.29
C LEU A 82 3.32 -2.73 14.01
N PRO A 83 1.98 -2.78 14.05
CA PRO A 83 1.13 -1.61 13.87
C PRO A 83 1.37 -0.54 14.95
N GLU A 84 1.00 0.72 14.64
CA GLU A 84 1.05 1.88 15.53
C GLU A 84 2.45 2.14 16.10
N LYS A 85 3.48 1.99 15.27
CA LYS A 85 4.88 2.24 15.62
C LYS A 85 5.55 3.15 14.60
N SER A 86 6.64 3.79 15.03
CA SER A 86 7.54 4.56 14.17
C SER A 86 8.85 3.82 13.99
N TYR A 87 9.36 3.83 12.77
CA TYR A 87 10.59 3.14 12.38
C TYR A 87 11.48 4.05 11.55
N SER A 88 12.78 3.74 11.54
CA SER A 88 13.75 4.34 10.63
C SER A 88 14.66 3.25 10.05
N VAL A 89 14.81 3.24 8.73
CA VAL A 89 15.63 2.26 8.00
C VAL A 89 16.39 2.97 6.89
N GLY A 90 17.70 2.99 6.96
CA GLY A 90 18.52 3.80 6.07
C GLY A 90 18.13 5.28 6.20
N GLU A 91 17.75 5.90 5.10
CA GLU A 91 17.32 7.30 5.06
C GLU A 91 15.79 7.48 5.21
N LEU A 92 15.03 6.38 5.24
CA LEU A 92 13.57 6.43 5.37
C LEU A 92 13.15 6.40 6.84
N SER A 93 12.19 7.29 7.17
CA SER A 93 11.43 7.23 8.42
C SER A 93 9.95 7.07 8.09
N PHE A 94 9.27 6.17 8.76
CA PHE A 94 7.87 5.84 8.50
C PHE A 94 7.13 5.44 9.77
N GLU A 95 5.82 5.54 9.69
CA GLU A 95 4.86 5.08 10.69
C GLU A 95 4.05 3.93 10.12
N THR A 96 3.74 2.94 10.93
CA THR A 96 2.82 1.85 10.60
C THR A 96 1.45 2.15 11.19
N ILE A 97 0.42 1.91 10.41
CA ILE A 97 -0.99 2.13 10.78
C ILE A 97 -1.69 0.79 10.74
N SER A 98 -2.51 0.48 11.73
CA SER A 98 -3.31 -0.76 11.74
C SER A 98 -4.22 -0.84 10.51
N SER A 99 -4.12 -1.95 9.78
CA SER A 99 -4.90 -2.23 8.57
C SER A 99 -5.76 -3.46 8.83
N TYR A 100 -7.09 -3.32 8.88
CA TYR A 100 -8.00 -4.42 9.19
C TYR A 100 -9.44 -4.16 8.72
N ASN A 101 -10.24 -5.22 8.67
CA ASN A 101 -11.67 -5.13 8.42
C ASN A 101 -12.47 -4.98 9.72
N ASN A 102 -13.54 -4.16 9.68
CA ASN A 102 -14.48 -4.03 10.80
C ASN A 102 -15.50 -5.18 10.83
N ASP A 103 -16.11 -5.47 9.68
CA ASP A 103 -17.25 -6.41 9.56
C ASP A 103 -17.01 -7.53 8.55
N LYS A 104 -15.78 -7.69 8.03
CA LYS A 104 -15.40 -8.71 7.05
C LYS A 104 -14.35 -9.64 7.67
N PRO A 105 -14.33 -10.95 7.35
CA PRO A 105 -13.43 -11.92 7.98
C PRO A 105 -12.01 -11.96 7.38
N PHE A 106 -11.73 -11.19 6.33
CA PHE A 106 -10.53 -11.37 5.51
C PHE A 106 -9.26 -10.80 6.15
N HIS A 107 -9.38 -9.66 6.84
CA HIS A 107 -8.27 -8.96 7.47
C HIS A 107 -8.59 -8.71 8.96
N PRO A 108 -8.56 -9.76 9.80
CA PRO A 108 -8.85 -9.60 11.22
C PRO A 108 -7.75 -8.82 11.93
N LYS A 109 -8.13 -7.97 12.89
CA LYS A 109 -7.20 -7.06 13.61
C LYS A 109 -6.05 -7.78 14.29
N GLU A 110 -6.30 -9.01 14.75
CA GLU A 110 -5.33 -9.86 15.44
C GLU A 110 -4.16 -10.32 14.55
N LYS A 111 -4.30 -10.19 13.22
CA LYS A 111 -3.23 -10.49 12.27
C LYS A 111 -2.15 -9.42 12.23
N LEU A 112 -2.40 -8.26 12.84
CA LEU A 112 -1.44 -7.16 12.95
C LEU A 112 -0.91 -6.66 11.60
N TYR A 113 -1.75 -6.67 10.58
CA TYR A 113 -1.45 -6.11 9.26
C TYR A 113 -1.31 -4.58 9.33
N VAL A 114 -0.55 -4.02 8.40
CA VAL A 114 -0.18 -2.61 8.45
C VAL A 114 -0.37 -1.89 7.13
N GLY A 115 -0.80 -0.63 7.21
CA GLY A 115 -0.53 0.37 6.19
C GLY A 115 0.73 1.14 6.56
N TYR A 116 1.29 1.88 5.61
CA TYR A 116 2.53 2.64 5.80
C TYR A 116 2.32 4.12 5.52
N LYS A 117 2.67 4.96 6.50
CA LYS A 117 2.79 6.40 6.29
C LYS A 117 4.25 6.78 6.33
N LEU A 118 4.77 7.36 5.25
CA LEU A 118 6.17 7.74 5.14
C LEU A 118 6.36 9.06 4.42
N LYS A 119 7.46 9.74 4.75
CA LYS A 119 7.86 10.95 4.05
C LYS A 119 8.83 10.58 2.93
N ILE A 120 8.48 10.94 1.70
CA ILE A 120 9.33 10.80 0.52
C ILE A 120 9.51 12.21 -0.09
N GLU A 121 10.75 12.67 -0.20
CA GLU A 121 11.05 14.07 -0.49
C GLU A 121 10.30 15.00 0.49
N ASP A 122 9.46 15.91 -0.01
CA ASP A 122 8.72 16.86 0.82
C ASP A 122 7.24 16.48 1.05
N LYS A 123 6.84 15.24 0.70
CA LYS A 123 5.44 14.79 0.76
C LYS A 123 5.28 13.60 1.69
N TYR A 124 4.15 13.59 2.41
CA TYR A 124 3.70 12.45 3.17
C TYR A 124 2.82 11.54 2.32
N PHE A 125 3.21 10.29 2.18
CA PHE A 125 2.48 9.23 1.51
C PHE A 125 1.78 8.35 2.53
N TYR A 126 0.59 7.87 2.21
CA TYR A 126 -0.07 6.82 2.95
C TYR A 126 -0.51 5.70 2.00
N ILE A 127 0.05 4.52 2.20
CA ILE A 127 -0.31 3.29 1.51
C ILE A 127 -1.10 2.46 2.51
N MET A 128 -2.43 2.32 2.27
CA MET A 128 -3.34 1.79 3.27
C MET A 128 -3.23 0.28 3.47
N GLY A 129 -2.82 -0.48 2.44
CA GLY A 129 -3.02 -1.92 2.39
C GLY A 129 -4.51 -2.27 2.29
N ASP A 130 -4.86 -3.50 2.62
CA ASP A 130 -6.24 -3.97 2.61
C ASP A 130 -6.92 -3.69 3.94
N THR A 131 -7.85 -2.75 3.94
CA THR A 131 -8.49 -2.25 5.15
C THR A 131 -9.88 -1.70 4.90
N ASP A 132 -10.68 -1.65 5.94
CA ASP A 132 -11.86 -0.79 6.02
C ASP A 132 -11.48 0.58 6.62
N VAL A 133 -12.46 1.46 6.81
CA VAL A 133 -12.27 2.72 7.52
C VAL A 133 -12.06 2.43 9.01
N THR A 134 -10.84 2.56 9.48
CA THR A 134 -10.49 2.32 10.89
C THR A 134 -10.32 3.64 11.64
N ASN A 135 -10.46 3.61 12.97
CA ASN A 135 -10.20 4.78 13.81
C ASN A 135 -8.75 5.27 13.72
N GLU A 136 -7.82 4.36 13.47
CA GLU A 136 -6.41 4.64 13.26
C GLU A 136 -6.19 5.35 11.92
N ALA A 137 -6.77 4.83 10.85
CA ALA A 137 -6.68 5.42 9.51
C ALA A 137 -7.28 6.84 9.44
N LEU A 138 -8.38 7.11 10.14
CA LEU A 138 -9.01 8.44 10.19
C LEU A 138 -8.11 9.53 10.79
N LYS A 139 -7.10 9.17 11.57
CA LYS A 139 -6.13 10.11 12.18
C LYS A 139 -4.96 10.44 11.27
N VAL A 140 -4.79 9.70 10.18
CA VAL A 140 -3.65 9.89 9.27
C VAL A 140 -3.76 11.22 8.53
N LYS A 141 -2.66 11.98 8.53
CA LYS A 141 -2.49 13.16 7.69
C LYS A 141 -1.42 12.88 6.66
N CYS A 142 -1.79 13.00 5.39
CA CYS A 142 -0.88 12.75 4.26
C CYS A 142 -1.17 13.72 3.11
N ASP A 143 -0.20 13.87 2.21
CA ASP A 143 -0.37 14.61 0.96
C ASP A 143 -0.93 13.71 -0.15
N ILE A 144 -0.52 12.44 -0.16
CA ILE A 144 -0.88 11.43 -1.17
C ILE A 144 -1.36 10.17 -0.45
N CYS A 145 -2.57 9.71 -0.80
CA CYS A 145 -3.16 8.50 -0.24
C CYS A 145 -3.41 7.47 -1.34
N PHE A 146 -2.87 6.27 -1.19
CA PHE A 146 -3.25 5.09 -1.98
C PHE A 146 -4.35 4.35 -1.24
N VAL A 147 -5.57 4.35 -1.81
CA VAL A 147 -6.79 3.89 -1.14
C VAL A 147 -7.40 2.71 -1.89
N PRO A 148 -7.65 1.56 -1.23
CA PRO A 148 -8.32 0.42 -1.85
C PRO A 148 -9.81 0.72 -2.07
N ILE A 149 -10.34 0.39 -3.26
CA ILE A 149 -11.74 0.65 -3.65
C ILE A 149 -12.50 -0.58 -4.15
N GLY A 150 -11.90 -1.76 -4.08
CA GLY A 150 -12.40 -2.98 -4.71
C GLY A 150 -13.66 -3.59 -4.08
N GLY A 151 -13.99 -3.26 -2.84
CA GLY A 151 -15.24 -3.61 -2.17
C GLY A 151 -15.20 -4.90 -1.36
N THR A 152 -15.07 -6.06 -1.98
CA THR A 152 -15.29 -7.36 -1.29
C THR A 152 -14.38 -7.56 -0.06
N TYR A 153 -13.10 -7.27 -0.20
CA TYR A 153 -12.08 -7.48 0.84
C TYR A 153 -11.73 -6.20 1.58
N THR A 154 -12.03 -5.07 0.99
CA THR A 154 -11.66 -3.73 1.44
C THR A 154 -12.86 -2.80 1.42
N MET A 155 -12.65 -1.50 1.54
CA MET A 155 -13.68 -0.49 1.32
C MET A 155 -14.29 -0.61 -0.07
N ASN A 156 -15.61 -0.43 -0.18
CA ASN A 156 -16.25 -0.16 -1.45
C ASN A 156 -15.99 1.30 -1.88
N VAL A 157 -16.37 1.64 -3.11
CA VAL A 157 -16.13 2.97 -3.70
C VAL A 157 -16.66 4.10 -2.82
N LYS A 158 -17.88 3.94 -2.28
CA LYS A 158 -18.49 4.98 -1.44
C LYS A 158 -17.76 5.13 -0.11
N GLU A 159 -17.46 4.04 0.58
CA GLU A 159 -16.69 4.05 1.84
C GLU A 159 -15.33 4.70 1.65
N ALA A 160 -14.62 4.35 0.57
CA ALA A 160 -13.33 4.91 0.23
C ALA A 160 -13.42 6.41 -0.08
N ALA A 161 -14.45 6.84 -0.82
CA ALA A 161 -14.67 8.25 -1.13
C ALA A 161 -15.01 9.07 0.13
N ASP A 162 -15.90 8.57 1.00
CA ASP A 162 -16.24 9.21 2.28
C ASP A 162 -14.98 9.34 3.17
N TYR A 163 -14.15 8.31 3.21
CA TYR A 163 -12.87 8.33 3.92
C TYR A 163 -11.91 9.39 3.37
N ILE A 164 -11.66 9.40 2.05
CA ILE A 164 -10.77 10.38 1.39
C ILE A 164 -11.28 11.81 1.58
N ASN A 165 -12.58 12.04 1.46
CA ASN A 165 -13.17 13.36 1.72
C ASN A 165 -12.97 13.81 3.17
N THR A 166 -12.93 12.87 4.13
CA THR A 166 -12.71 13.14 5.55
C THR A 166 -11.25 13.52 5.84
N ILE A 167 -10.27 12.74 5.36
CA ILE A 167 -8.86 13.01 5.63
C ILE A 167 -8.26 14.09 4.72
N SER A 168 -8.92 14.39 3.60
CA SER A 168 -8.63 15.47 2.65
C SER A 168 -7.15 15.55 2.22
N PRO A 169 -6.58 14.49 1.61
CA PRO A 169 -5.25 14.56 1.03
C PRO A 169 -5.23 15.49 -0.19
N LYS A 170 -4.06 15.92 -0.66
CA LYS A 170 -3.95 16.67 -1.93
C LYS A 170 -4.20 15.79 -3.15
N LEU A 171 -3.82 14.49 -3.05
CA LEU A 171 -3.94 13.51 -4.12
C LEU A 171 -4.43 12.18 -3.55
N ALA A 172 -5.50 11.63 -4.13
CA ALA A 172 -5.96 10.27 -3.90
C ALA A 172 -5.68 9.38 -5.12
N ILE A 173 -5.14 8.20 -4.90
CA ILE A 173 -4.83 7.21 -5.93
C ILE A 173 -5.60 5.93 -5.58
N PRO A 174 -6.67 5.59 -6.33
CA PRO A 174 -7.40 4.36 -6.10
C PRO A 174 -6.57 3.15 -6.53
N ILE A 175 -6.57 2.12 -5.69
CA ILE A 175 -5.86 0.85 -5.89
C ILE A 175 -6.79 -0.33 -5.56
N HIS A 176 -6.31 -1.57 -5.72
CA HIS A 176 -6.99 -2.80 -5.34
C HIS A 176 -8.36 -2.96 -6.00
N TYR A 177 -8.41 -2.79 -7.32
CA TYR A 177 -9.59 -2.98 -8.17
C TYR A 177 -9.19 -3.38 -9.59
N GLY A 178 -10.15 -3.81 -10.40
CA GLY A 178 -9.99 -4.06 -11.84
C GLY A 178 -9.23 -5.32 -12.22
N SER A 179 -8.89 -6.20 -11.27
CA SER A 179 -8.17 -7.45 -11.50
C SER A 179 -8.82 -8.60 -10.71
N ILE A 180 -8.35 -8.87 -9.49
CA ILE A 180 -8.88 -9.94 -8.61
C ILE A 180 -10.29 -9.57 -8.11
N VAL A 181 -10.52 -8.30 -7.83
CA VAL A 181 -11.75 -7.77 -7.25
C VAL A 181 -12.12 -6.43 -7.88
N GLY A 182 -13.41 -6.14 -7.89
CA GLY A 182 -13.95 -4.88 -8.40
C GLY A 182 -13.88 -4.76 -9.94
N ASP A 183 -14.80 -4.01 -10.51
CA ASP A 183 -14.79 -3.68 -11.94
C ASP A 183 -13.68 -2.65 -12.24
N ILE A 184 -13.09 -2.75 -13.44
CA ILE A 184 -12.04 -1.82 -13.90
C ILE A 184 -12.50 -0.36 -13.94
N ASN A 185 -13.80 -0.10 -14.07
CA ASN A 185 -14.37 1.23 -14.14
C ASN A 185 -14.71 1.86 -12.78
N LEU A 186 -14.51 1.17 -11.67
CA LEU A 186 -14.81 1.70 -10.32
C LEU A 186 -14.13 3.05 -10.04
N TYR A 187 -12.96 3.31 -10.62
CA TYR A 187 -12.29 4.60 -10.47
C TYR A 187 -13.12 5.78 -10.98
N LYS A 188 -14.02 5.59 -11.97
CA LYS A 188 -14.88 6.66 -12.50
C LYS A 188 -15.91 7.07 -11.46
N GLU A 189 -16.58 6.09 -10.85
CA GLU A 189 -17.51 6.33 -9.74
C GLU A 189 -16.79 6.97 -8.55
N PHE A 190 -15.58 6.49 -8.23
CA PHE A 190 -14.78 7.08 -7.17
C PHE A 190 -14.49 8.57 -7.42
N ILE A 191 -14.07 8.95 -8.64
CA ILE A 191 -13.82 10.36 -9.01
C ILE A 191 -15.07 11.21 -8.82
N GLU A 192 -16.26 10.72 -9.21
CA GLU A 192 -17.53 11.46 -9.10
C GLU A 192 -17.92 11.75 -7.63
N LEU A 193 -17.49 10.89 -6.68
CA LEU A 193 -17.79 11.02 -5.25
C LEU A 193 -16.75 11.85 -4.48
N ILE A 194 -15.59 12.11 -5.06
CA ILE A 194 -14.51 12.87 -4.41
C ILE A 194 -14.76 14.38 -4.47
N ASN A 195 -14.51 15.07 -3.35
CA ASN A 195 -14.55 16.52 -3.29
C ASN A 195 -13.64 17.14 -4.36
N PRO A 196 -14.12 18.08 -5.19
CA PRO A 196 -13.34 18.71 -6.28
C PRO A 196 -12.01 19.37 -5.85
N SER A 197 -11.83 19.65 -4.56
CA SER A 197 -10.55 20.17 -4.04
C SER A 197 -9.45 19.12 -3.93
N ILE A 198 -9.79 17.83 -4.01
CA ILE A 198 -8.85 16.72 -3.94
C ILE A 198 -8.59 16.18 -5.34
N LYS A 199 -7.34 16.18 -5.75
CA LYS A 199 -6.96 15.58 -7.04
C LYS A 199 -7.08 14.06 -6.98
N VAL A 200 -7.58 13.43 -8.05
CA VAL A 200 -7.57 11.96 -8.20
C VAL A 200 -6.76 11.58 -9.42
N GLU A 201 -5.85 10.64 -9.26
CA GLU A 201 -5.11 10.02 -10.36
C GLU A 201 -5.33 8.50 -10.33
N ALA A 202 -6.00 7.95 -11.35
CA ALA A 202 -6.17 6.51 -11.52
C ALA A 202 -5.12 5.97 -12.50
N TYR A 203 -4.35 5.00 -12.08
CA TYR A 203 -3.30 4.35 -12.87
C TYR A 203 -3.79 3.03 -13.46
N ILE A 204 -4.68 2.31 -12.78
CA ILE A 204 -5.34 1.10 -13.24
C ILE A 204 -6.56 1.51 -14.08
N LYS A 205 -6.52 1.27 -15.41
CA LYS A 205 -7.55 1.69 -16.38
C LYS A 205 -7.79 0.61 -17.44
#